data_e56633718335059b3728066eb5a24c88
#
_entry.id   e56633718335059b3728066eb5a24c88
#
_cell.length_a   1.000
_cell.length_b   1.000
_cell.length_c   1.000
_cell.angle_alpha   90.00
_cell.angle_beta   90.00
_cell.angle_gamma   90.00
#
_symmetry.space_group_name_H-M   'P 1'
#
loop_
_entity.id
_entity.type
_entity.pdbx_description
1 polymer ?
#
loop_
_entity_poly.entity_id
_entity_poly.type
_entity_poly.pdbx_seq_one_letter_code
_entity_poly.pdbx_strand_id
1 'polypeptide(L)' 'MGKIILHLDRMMFERKMTLNELAERVGISHVNLSKIKNNRVTAIRFSTLAAICEVLDCEPGDILGFQKEEDGHNEE' A
#
# COMPACT_ATOMS: atom_id res chain seq x y z
N MET A 1 1.59 -15.45 -13.49
CA MET A 1 0.44 -14.69 -12.99
C MET A 1 0.92 -13.45 -12.26
N GLY A 2 0.28 -12.33 -12.50
CA GLY A 2 0.70 -11.09 -11.88
C GLY A 2 0.22 -10.96 -10.45
N LYS A 3 0.57 -9.85 -9.84
CA LYS A 3 0.17 -9.61 -8.45
C LYS A 3 -0.02 -8.12 -8.22
N ILE A 4 -0.80 -7.82 -7.19
CA ILE A 4 -1.02 -6.45 -6.76
C ILE A 4 0.15 -6.03 -5.88
N ILE A 5 0.66 -4.85 -6.14
CA ILE A 5 1.75 -4.26 -5.36
C ILE A 5 1.19 -3.05 -4.64
N LEU A 6 1.57 -2.90 -3.38
CA LEU A 6 1.18 -1.73 -2.62
C LEU A 6 2.34 -0.72 -2.63
N HIS A 7 2.02 0.50 -3.01
CA HIS A 7 3.00 1.58 -3.05
C HIS A 7 2.81 2.53 -1.87
N LEU A 8 2.43 1.99 -0.72
CA LEU A 8 2.16 2.81 0.44
C LEU A 8 3.41 3.53 0.92
N ASP A 9 4.55 2.85 0.89
CA ASP A 9 5.80 3.46 1.32
C ASP A 9 6.13 4.70 0.49
N ARG A 10 5.88 4.64 -0.82
CA ARG A 10 6.14 5.77 -1.70
C ARG A 10 5.23 6.94 -1.35
N MET A 11 3.94 6.66 -1.12
CA MET A 11 2.99 7.73 -0.79
C MET A 11 3.32 8.34 0.57
N MET A 12 3.72 7.52 1.54
CA MET A 12 4.13 8.04 2.84
C MET A 12 5.34 8.95 2.69
N PHE A 13 6.29 8.56 1.86
CA PHE A 13 7.47 9.37 1.62
C PHE A 13 7.11 10.70 0.97
N GLU A 14 6.24 10.65 -0.04
CA GLU A 14 5.83 11.88 -0.73
C GLU A 14 5.06 12.83 0.17
N ARG A 15 4.30 12.29 1.11
CA ARG A 15 3.53 13.11 2.06
C ARG A 15 4.31 13.39 3.34
N LYS A 16 5.54 12.89 3.45
CA LYS A 16 6.40 13.09 4.61
C LYS A 16 5.72 12.65 5.90
N MET A 17 5.07 11.50 5.83
CA MET A 17 4.33 10.96 6.97
C MET A 17 5.01 9.70 7.47
N THR A 18 5.19 9.60 8.79
CA THR A 18 5.80 8.43 9.41
C THR A 18 4.77 7.33 9.57
N LEU A 19 5.28 6.11 9.76
CA LEU A 19 4.41 4.96 9.97
C LEU A 19 3.56 5.14 11.23
N ASN A 20 4.17 5.61 12.32
CA ASN A 20 3.44 5.84 13.57
C ASN A 20 2.30 6.84 13.37
N GLU A 21 2.60 7.92 12.69
CA GLU A 21 1.61 8.96 12.47
C GLU A 21 0.46 8.45 11.61
N LEU A 22 0.78 7.71 10.56
CA LEU A 22 -0.26 7.18 9.67
C LEU A 22 -1.12 6.16 10.40
N ALA A 23 -0.48 5.25 11.17
CA ALA A 23 -1.22 4.24 11.90
C ALA A 23 -2.20 4.89 12.87
N GLU A 24 -1.75 5.92 13.56
CA GLU A 24 -2.60 6.63 14.52
C GLU A 24 -3.78 7.29 13.84
N ARG A 25 -3.55 7.93 12.71
CA ARG A 25 -4.62 8.64 12.00
C ARG A 25 -5.60 7.69 11.33
N VAL A 26 -5.11 6.58 10.81
CA VAL A 26 -5.96 5.59 10.17
C VAL A 26 -6.74 4.77 11.22
N GLY A 27 -6.16 4.63 12.41
CA GLY A 27 -6.82 3.91 13.49
C GLY A 27 -6.56 2.42 13.45
N ILE A 28 -5.41 2.00 12.93
CA ILE A 28 -5.03 0.59 12.94
C ILE A 28 -3.71 0.45 13.68
N SER A 29 -3.37 -0.79 14.05
CA SER A 29 -2.15 -1.02 14.79
C SER A 29 -0.93 -0.77 13.92
N HIS A 30 0.16 -0.40 14.58
CA HIS A 30 1.44 -0.21 13.92
C HIS A 30 1.87 -1.46 13.17
N VAL A 31 1.64 -2.63 13.79
CA VAL A 31 2.03 -3.90 13.17
C VAL A 31 1.24 -4.14 11.88
N ASN A 32 -0.07 -3.89 11.92
CA ASN A 32 -0.89 -4.11 10.74
C ASN A 32 -0.52 -3.16 9.61
N LEU A 33 -0.27 -1.90 9.94
CA LEU A 33 0.11 -0.94 8.90
C LEU A 33 1.48 -1.28 8.32
N SER A 34 2.39 -1.77 9.16
CA SER A 34 3.71 -2.18 8.70
C SER A 34 3.61 -3.32 7.69
N LYS A 35 2.70 -4.27 7.94
CA LYS A 35 2.48 -5.35 6.99
C LYS A 35 1.99 -4.84 5.65
N ILE A 36 1.09 -3.86 5.68
CA ILE A 36 0.58 -3.26 4.44
C ILE A 36 1.71 -2.54 3.72
N LYS A 37 2.49 -1.77 4.45
CA LYS A 37 3.60 -1.00 3.88
C LYS A 37 4.61 -1.93 3.20
N ASN A 38 4.86 -3.10 3.78
CA ASN A 38 5.88 -4.02 3.29
C ASN A 38 5.31 -5.09 2.37
N ASN A 39 4.09 -4.92 1.90
CA ASN A 39 3.46 -5.84 0.95
C ASN A 39 3.33 -7.26 1.51
N ARG A 40 3.05 -7.38 2.79
CA ARG A 40 2.92 -8.68 3.45
C ARG A 40 1.48 -9.05 3.76
N VAL A 41 0.55 -8.45 3.03
CA VAL A 41 -0.86 -8.77 3.18
C VAL A 41 -1.38 -9.33 1.87
N THR A 42 -2.38 -10.19 1.97
CA THR A 42 -3.05 -10.74 0.79
C THR A 42 -4.43 -10.12 0.59
N ALA A 43 -4.87 -9.33 1.55
CA ALA A 43 -6.16 -8.67 1.46
C ALA A 43 -6.10 -7.37 2.27
N ILE A 44 -6.90 -6.40 1.86
CA ILE A 44 -7.04 -5.17 2.60
C ILE A 44 -8.52 -4.78 2.53
N ARG A 45 -9.05 -4.35 3.66
CA ARG A 45 -10.44 -3.92 3.69
C ARG A 45 -10.59 -2.60 2.98
N PHE A 46 -11.68 -2.44 2.26
CA PHE A 46 -11.94 -1.17 1.60
C PHE A 46 -12.00 -0.02 2.61
N SER A 47 -12.55 -0.27 3.80
CA SER A 47 -12.60 0.78 4.81
C SER A 47 -11.20 1.23 5.23
N THR A 48 -10.27 0.29 5.37
CA THR A 48 -8.89 0.63 5.70
C THR A 48 -8.23 1.40 4.56
N LEU A 49 -8.43 0.92 3.34
CA LEU A 49 -7.88 1.59 2.16
C LEU A 49 -8.42 3.01 2.04
N ALA A 50 -9.72 3.18 2.27
CA ALA A 50 -10.35 4.49 2.20
C ALA A 50 -9.75 5.44 3.24
N ALA A 51 -9.53 4.95 4.46
CA ALA A 51 -8.95 5.77 5.52
C ALA A 51 -7.53 6.19 5.17
N ILE A 52 -6.76 5.26 4.59
CA ILE A 52 -5.39 5.59 4.18
C ILE A 52 -5.42 6.66 3.09
N CYS A 53 -6.30 6.51 2.11
CA CYS A 53 -6.42 7.49 1.03
C CYS A 53 -6.80 8.86 1.59
N GLU A 54 -7.70 8.88 2.55
CA GLU A 54 -8.15 10.14 3.13
C GLU A 54 -7.02 10.83 3.87
N VAL A 55 -6.28 10.09 4.69
CA VAL A 55 -5.18 10.67 5.47
C VAL A 55 -4.06 11.15 4.56
N LEU A 56 -3.73 10.38 3.53
CA LEU A 56 -2.65 10.73 2.61
C LEU A 56 -3.11 11.62 1.47
N ASP A 57 -4.41 11.91 1.41
CA ASP A 57 -4.98 12.75 0.35
C ASP A 57 -4.58 12.24 -1.02
N CYS A 58 -4.95 10.99 -1.29
CA CYS A 58 -4.60 10.34 -2.56
C CYS A 58 -5.71 9.39 -2.97
N GLU A 59 -5.58 8.86 -4.17
CA GLU A 59 -6.52 7.92 -4.74
C GLU A 59 -6.02 6.49 -4.50
N PRO A 60 -6.92 5.50 -4.50
CA PRO A 60 -6.46 4.11 -4.40
C PRO A 60 -5.46 3.73 -5.47
N GLY A 61 -5.58 4.30 -6.67
CA GLY A 61 -4.64 4.04 -7.74
C GLY A 61 -3.24 4.54 -7.46
N ASP A 62 -3.08 5.46 -6.51
CA ASP A 62 -1.75 5.90 -6.10
C ASP A 62 -1.09 4.90 -5.17
N ILE A 63 -1.89 4.06 -4.52
CA ILE A 63 -1.40 3.08 -3.55
C ILE A 63 -1.28 1.70 -4.19
N LEU A 64 -2.25 1.34 -5.04
CA LEU A 64 -2.32 0.01 -5.63
C LEU A 64 -1.74 0.01 -7.03
N GLY A 65 -0.92 -0.98 -7.30
CA GLY A 65 -0.38 -1.19 -8.63
C GLY A 65 -0.45 -2.65 -8.99
N PHE A 66 -0.21 -2.94 -10.24
CA PHE A 66 -0.22 -4.31 -10.72
C PHE A 66 1.11 -4.61 -11.35
N GLN A 67 1.73 -5.69 -10.92
CA GLN A 67 2.98 -6.15 -11.49
C GLN A 67 2.71 -7.42 -12.27
N LYS A 68 2.98 -7.37 -13.54
CA LYS A 68 2.81 -8.51 -14.41
C LYS A 68 3.98 -9.47 -14.18
N GLU A 69 3.66 -10.73 -14.07
CA GLU A 69 4.70 -11.72 -13.88
C GLU A 69 5.52 -11.87 -15.16
N GLU A 70 6.81 -11.90 -14.99
CA GLU A 70 7.70 -12.18 -16.11
C GLU A 70 8.19 -13.59 -16.00
N ASP A 71 8.02 -14.30 -17.08
CA ASP A 71 8.41 -15.69 -17.10
C ASP A 71 9.86 -15.87 -17.45
N GLY A 72 10.61 -14.88 -17.35
CA GLY A 72 12.02 -15.03 -17.64
C GLY A 72 12.32 -15.39 -19.07
N HIS A 73 11.34 -15.54 -19.87
CA HIS A 73 11.57 -15.73 -21.27
C HIS A 73 10.68 -14.86 -22.05
N ASN A 74 10.73 -14.48 -21.99
CA ASN A 74 10.18 -13.89 -22.60
C ASN A 74 10.55 -13.41 -23.60
N GLU A 75 10.58 -13.86 -23.65
CA GLU A 75 10.92 -13.76 -24.45
C GLU A 75 10.95 -13.83 -25.26
N GLU A 76 10.94 -13.76 -25.60
CA GLU A 76 11.02 -13.88 -26.32
C GLU A 76 11.05 -13.68 -26.66
#